data_2ffece357634773db33595472d829af3
#
_entry.id   2ffece357634773db33595472d829af3
#
_cell.length_a   1.000
_cell.length_b   1.000
_cell.length_c   1.000
_cell.angle_alpha   90.00
_cell.angle_beta   90.00
_cell.angle_gamma   90.00
#
_symmetry.space_group_name_H-M   'P 1'
#
loop_
_entity.id
_entity.type
_entity.pdbx_description
1 polymer ?
#
loop_
_entity_poly.entity_id
_entity_poly.type
_entity_poly.pdbx_seq_one_letter_code
_entity_poly.pdbx_strand_id
1 'polypeptide(L)'
;MPVVRIVLLLLFLAVITPGIGAGICNYIKEYKRNVAFHFLAGFLAEWALFQLIAVPAIVMGATLTGLSIVYGILLVLCFIAGSAVKAADRKKTPALKVVREPFSKGEKRLWAIALAGILIQLVLAVVMAFEDGDDAFYVTTSNLSVTWDSMYRLLPYNFGSTSLDFRHCLAPFPIWIAFLSKLSGIHPAVFSHTLMPLILLPLAYCIYGLLGYRLLGKNRKKLPAFLIFAEVLILWGNVSAYTAETFLISRTRQGKALLCAVVVPAMFLLLHILAERLLYDKKAEKSLWLLLSMAVFSAGLGSTMGDFLSPFLLGVFGLCLLFMTKKWRPLLPLFFCMVPGLCYMVLYAVVK
;
A
#
# COMPACT_ATOMS: atom_id res chain seq x y z
N MET A 1 15.84 -23.82 7.03
CA MET A 1 15.14 -23.47 5.80
C MET A 1 14.16 -22.26 5.84
N PRO A 2 13.76 -21.65 6.97
CA PRO A 2 12.87 -20.48 6.94
C PRO A 2 13.49 -19.25 6.26
N VAL A 3 14.78 -18.99 6.46
CA VAL A 3 15.47 -17.84 5.86
C VAL A 3 15.44 -17.87 4.33
N VAL A 4 15.62 -19.04 3.72
CA VAL A 4 15.57 -19.18 2.25
C VAL A 4 14.20 -18.83 1.71
N ARG A 5 13.11 -19.25 2.37
CA ARG A 5 11.74 -18.91 1.99
C ARG A 5 11.47 -17.41 2.11
N ILE A 6 12.00 -16.76 3.16
CA ILE A 6 11.92 -15.31 3.34
C ILE A 6 12.59 -14.57 2.18
N VAL A 7 13.82 -14.96 1.86
CA VAL A 7 14.57 -14.36 0.74
C VAL A 7 13.85 -14.55 -0.58
N LEU A 8 13.37 -15.76 -0.87
CA LEU A 8 12.63 -16.05 -2.10
C LEU A 8 11.35 -15.23 -2.21
N LEU A 9 10.60 -15.08 -1.11
CA LEU A 9 9.39 -14.26 -1.11
C LEU A 9 9.71 -12.77 -1.33
N LEU A 10 10.73 -12.23 -0.65
CA LEU A 10 11.15 -10.84 -0.86
C LEU A 10 11.63 -10.59 -2.29
N LEU A 11 12.36 -11.54 -2.89
CA LEU A 11 12.74 -11.47 -4.31
C LEU A 11 11.52 -11.56 -5.23
N PHE A 12 10.57 -12.43 -4.92
CA PHE A 12 9.31 -12.52 -5.66
C PHE A 12 8.57 -11.17 -5.66
N LEU A 13 8.36 -10.58 -4.49
CA LEU A 13 7.73 -9.26 -4.37
C LEU A 13 8.56 -8.16 -5.06
N ALA A 14 9.89 -8.21 -4.96
CA ALA A 14 10.78 -7.24 -5.59
C ALA A 14 10.73 -7.28 -7.14
N VAL A 15 10.24 -8.36 -7.73
CA VAL A 15 10.09 -8.51 -9.19
C VAL A 15 8.66 -8.29 -9.63
N ILE A 16 7.70 -8.97 -9.00
CA ILE A 16 6.28 -8.97 -9.39
C ILE A 16 5.67 -7.57 -9.22
N THR A 17 5.80 -7.02 -8.03
CA THR A 17 5.19 -5.72 -7.68
C THR A 17 5.63 -4.58 -8.61
N PRO A 18 6.93 -4.28 -8.78
CA PRO A 18 7.31 -3.22 -9.70
C PRO A 18 7.06 -3.58 -11.17
N GLY A 19 6.96 -4.86 -11.54
CA GLY A 19 6.57 -5.31 -12.86
C GLY A 19 5.14 -4.90 -13.22
N ILE A 20 4.20 -5.16 -12.30
CA ILE A 20 2.80 -4.72 -12.41
C ILE A 20 2.73 -3.18 -12.46
N GLY A 21 3.37 -2.51 -11.50
CA GLY A 21 3.37 -1.06 -11.41
C GLY A 21 3.99 -0.37 -12.62
N ALA A 22 5.01 -0.96 -13.23
CA ALA A 22 5.65 -0.40 -14.42
C ALA A 22 4.70 -0.35 -15.64
N GLY A 23 3.78 -1.32 -15.77
CA GLY A 23 2.76 -1.31 -16.80
C GLY A 23 1.83 -0.11 -16.66
N ILE A 24 1.36 0.16 -15.44
CA ILE A 24 0.48 1.30 -15.12
C ILE A 24 1.23 2.63 -15.32
N CYS A 25 2.45 2.72 -14.78
CA CYS A 25 3.29 3.92 -14.83
C CYS A 25 3.78 4.26 -16.24
N ASN A 26 3.71 3.31 -17.17
CA ASN A 26 4.08 3.56 -18.56
C ASN A 26 3.29 4.71 -19.21
N TYR A 27 2.08 4.94 -18.75
CA TYR A 27 1.18 6.00 -19.21
C TYR A 27 1.30 7.31 -18.41
N ILE A 28 2.18 7.36 -17.40
CA ILE A 28 2.45 8.55 -16.60
C ILE A 28 3.86 9.04 -16.92
N LYS A 29 3.97 10.03 -17.81
CA LYS A 29 5.26 10.46 -18.40
C LYS A 29 6.36 10.70 -17.37
N GLU A 30 6.05 11.35 -16.26
CA GLU A 30 7.00 11.72 -15.22
C GLU A 30 7.52 10.51 -14.43
N TYR A 31 6.69 9.48 -14.26
CA TYR A 31 6.99 8.29 -13.43
C TYR A 31 7.31 7.04 -14.23
N LYS A 32 7.33 7.12 -15.55
CA LYS A 32 7.56 6.00 -16.46
C LYS A 32 8.85 5.19 -16.15
N ARG A 33 9.85 5.84 -15.56
CA ARG A 33 11.16 5.23 -15.21
C ARG A 33 11.49 5.33 -13.72
N ASN A 34 10.53 5.68 -12.89
CA ASN A 34 10.74 5.82 -11.44
C ASN A 34 10.40 4.51 -10.73
N VAL A 35 11.44 3.79 -10.31
CA VAL A 35 11.30 2.46 -9.66
C VAL A 35 10.51 2.55 -8.36
N ALA A 36 10.74 3.58 -7.52
CA ALA A 36 9.98 3.75 -6.27
C ALA A 36 8.48 3.93 -6.55
N PHE A 37 8.13 4.70 -7.59
CA PHE A 37 6.73 4.86 -8.00
C PHE A 37 6.16 3.58 -8.64
N HIS A 38 7.00 2.74 -9.29
CA HIS A 38 6.55 1.42 -9.76
C HIS A 38 6.20 0.50 -8.59
N PHE A 39 6.99 0.50 -7.50
CA PHE A 39 6.64 -0.25 -6.29
C PHE A 39 5.32 0.23 -5.68
N LEU A 40 5.15 1.54 -5.52
CA LEU A 40 3.89 2.10 -5.03
C LEU A 40 2.70 1.68 -5.90
N ALA A 41 2.80 1.88 -7.22
CA ALA A 41 1.72 1.56 -8.15
C ALA A 41 1.42 0.05 -8.18
N GLY A 42 2.44 -0.79 -8.07
CA GLY A 42 2.31 -2.24 -8.01
C GLY A 42 1.58 -2.69 -6.75
N PHE A 43 2.00 -2.24 -5.57
CA PHE A 43 1.34 -2.58 -4.32
C PHE A 43 -0.12 -2.10 -4.28
N LEU A 44 -0.40 -0.87 -4.73
CA LEU A 44 -1.79 -0.38 -4.83
C LEU A 44 -2.64 -1.25 -5.77
N ALA A 45 -2.07 -1.72 -6.89
CA ALA A 45 -2.77 -2.61 -7.80
C ALA A 45 -3.01 -4.00 -7.20
N GLU A 46 -2.00 -4.58 -6.54
CA GLU A 46 -2.10 -5.87 -5.86
C GLU A 46 -3.15 -5.85 -4.74
N TRP A 47 -3.11 -4.83 -3.88
CA TRP A 47 -4.06 -4.69 -2.78
C TRP A 47 -5.48 -4.39 -3.24
N ALA A 48 -5.64 -3.55 -4.27
CA ALA A 48 -6.95 -3.28 -4.86
C ALA A 48 -7.54 -4.55 -5.49
N LEU A 49 -6.75 -5.31 -6.23
CA LEU A 49 -7.16 -6.58 -6.82
C LEU A 49 -7.52 -7.59 -5.73
N PHE A 50 -6.72 -7.69 -4.65
CA PHE A 50 -7.01 -8.57 -3.53
C PHE A 50 -8.33 -8.20 -2.87
N GLN A 51 -8.56 -6.92 -2.57
CA GLN A 51 -9.81 -6.43 -1.96
C GLN A 51 -11.03 -6.80 -2.82
N LEU A 52 -10.94 -6.60 -4.14
CA LEU A 52 -12.01 -6.90 -5.09
C LEU A 52 -12.39 -8.38 -5.14
N ILE A 53 -11.43 -9.27 -4.93
CA ILE A 53 -11.64 -10.72 -5.05
C ILE A 53 -11.91 -11.35 -3.68
N ALA A 54 -11.19 -10.92 -2.65
CA ALA A 54 -11.26 -11.53 -1.32
C ALA A 54 -12.61 -11.28 -0.65
N VAL A 55 -13.15 -10.05 -0.71
CA VAL A 55 -14.43 -9.76 -0.04
C VAL A 55 -15.57 -10.62 -0.60
N PRO A 56 -15.84 -10.69 -1.92
CA PRO A 56 -16.85 -11.61 -2.45
C PRO A 56 -16.56 -13.07 -2.12
N ALA A 57 -15.31 -13.52 -2.22
CA ALA A 57 -14.94 -14.90 -1.90
C ALA A 57 -15.23 -15.25 -0.43
N ILE A 58 -14.92 -14.35 0.50
CA ILE A 58 -15.18 -14.51 1.94
C ILE A 58 -16.70 -14.57 2.20
N VAL A 59 -17.47 -13.66 1.60
CA VAL A 59 -18.93 -13.61 1.74
C VAL A 59 -19.57 -14.89 1.23
N MET A 60 -19.11 -15.40 0.09
CA MET A 60 -19.59 -16.68 -0.50
C MET A 60 -19.10 -17.93 0.25
N GLY A 61 -18.26 -17.79 1.28
CA GLY A 61 -17.72 -18.93 2.04
C GLY A 61 -16.66 -19.73 1.28
N ALA A 62 -15.95 -19.12 0.34
CA ALA A 62 -14.85 -19.77 -0.36
C ALA A 62 -13.70 -20.12 0.60
N THR A 63 -12.90 -21.12 0.22
CA THR A 63 -11.70 -21.49 0.96
C THR A 63 -10.54 -20.52 0.69
N LEU A 64 -9.59 -20.42 1.62
CA LEU A 64 -8.35 -19.68 1.40
C LEU A 64 -7.56 -20.24 0.20
N THR A 65 -7.58 -21.56 0.00
CA THR A 65 -6.94 -22.21 -1.16
C THR A 65 -7.56 -21.71 -2.46
N GLY A 66 -8.90 -21.72 -2.57
CA GLY A 66 -9.60 -21.22 -3.76
C GLY A 66 -9.27 -19.76 -4.06
N LEU A 67 -9.33 -18.89 -3.03
CA LEU A 67 -8.93 -17.50 -3.15
C LEU A 67 -7.47 -17.37 -3.61
N SER A 68 -6.56 -18.15 -3.02
CA SER A 68 -5.13 -18.08 -3.32
C SER A 68 -4.81 -18.46 -4.77
N ILE A 69 -5.50 -19.48 -5.31
CA ILE A 69 -5.34 -19.88 -6.71
C ILE A 69 -5.82 -18.77 -7.65
N VAL A 70 -7.04 -18.28 -7.46
CA VAL A 70 -7.63 -17.25 -8.33
C VAL A 70 -6.79 -15.97 -8.29
N TYR A 71 -6.46 -15.49 -7.09
CA TYR A 71 -5.67 -14.27 -6.93
C TYR A 71 -4.24 -14.45 -7.47
N GLY A 72 -3.60 -15.60 -7.21
CA GLY A 72 -2.26 -15.90 -7.73
C GLY A 72 -2.19 -15.91 -9.26
N ILE A 73 -3.18 -16.53 -9.93
CA ILE A 73 -3.28 -16.50 -11.39
C ILE A 73 -3.42 -15.06 -11.90
N LEU A 74 -4.28 -14.26 -11.28
CA LEU A 74 -4.51 -12.88 -11.70
C LEU A 74 -3.27 -12.00 -11.46
N LEU A 75 -2.52 -12.21 -10.37
CA LEU A 75 -1.24 -11.53 -10.16
C LEU A 75 -0.24 -11.81 -11.28
N VAL A 76 -0.10 -13.09 -11.67
CA VAL A 76 0.79 -13.50 -12.76
C VAL A 76 0.34 -12.87 -14.09
N LEU A 77 -0.96 -12.87 -14.39
CA LEU A 77 -1.49 -12.21 -15.59
C LEU A 77 -1.22 -10.70 -15.59
N CYS A 78 -1.44 -10.03 -14.46
CA CYS A 78 -1.14 -8.59 -14.31
C CYS A 78 0.36 -8.30 -14.51
N PHE A 79 1.23 -9.17 -13.96
CA PHE A 79 2.69 -9.04 -14.14
C PHE A 79 3.11 -9.23 -15.60
N ILE A 80 2.57 -10.25 -16.28
CA ILE A 80 2.86 -10.50 -17.70
C ILE A 80 2.39 -9.30 -18.54
N ALA A 81 1.17 -8.83 -18.33
CA ALA A 81 0.62 -7.66 -19.02
C ALA A 81 1.46 -6.39 -18.77
N GLY A 82 1.80 -6.11 -17.52
CA GLY A 82 2.62 -4.95 -17.15
C GLY A 82 4.02 -5.00 -17.76
N SER A 83 4.65 -6.18 -17.72
CA SER A 83 5.96 -6.43 -18.29
C SER A 83 5.95 -6.31 -19.82
N ALA A 84 4.92 -6.82 -20.49
CA ALA A 84 4.75 -6.72 -21.93
C ALA A 84 4.58 -5.25 -22.37
N VAL A 85 3.77 -4.46 -21.68
CA VAL A 85 3.61 -3.02 -21.93
C VAL A 85 4.96 -2.31 -21.80
N LYS A 86 5.72 -2.58 -20.75
CA LYS A 86 7.04 -1.98 -20.53
C LYS A 86 8.06 -2.40 -21.60
N ALA A 87 8.05 -3.65 -22.00
CA ALA A 87 8.94 -4.17 -23.07
C ALA A 87 8.63 -3.53 -24.43
N ALA A 88 7.36 -3.42 -24.78
CA ALA A 88 6.92 -2.76 -26.01
C ALA A 88 7.34 -1.28 -26.07
N ASP A 89 7.26 -0.59 -24.91
CA ASP A 89 7.68 0.80 -24.82
C ASP A 89 9.20 0.99 -24.92
N ARG A 90 9.99 0.10 -24.30
CA ARG A 90 11.46 0.16 -24.42
C ARG A 90 11.95 0.07 -25.86
N LYS A 91 11.26 -0.69 -26.72
CA LYS A 91 11.56 -0.78 -28.13
C LYS A 91 11.29 0.53 -28.87
N LYS A 92 10.28 1.28 -28.46
CA LYS A 92 9.86 2.54 -29.10
C LYS A 92 10.61 3.77 -28.60
N THR A 93 11.05 3.76 -27.35
CA THR A 93 11.65 4.92 -26.67
C THR A 93 12.99 4.52 -26.05
N PRO A 94 14.12 4.71 -26.77
CA PRO A 94 15.44 4.41 -26.22
C PRO A 94 15.71 5.18 -24.93
N ALA A 95 16.52 4.59 -24.06
CA ALA A 95 16.84 5.18 -22.78
C ALA A 95 17.61 6.50 -22.94
N LEU A 96 16.95 7.62 -22.76
CA LEU A 96 17.65 8.89 -22.57
C LEU A 96 18.56 8.75 -21.33
N LYS A 97 19.87 8.88 -21.53
CA LYS A 97 20.83 8.99 -20.43
C LYS A 97 20.57 10.32 -19.71
N VAL A 98 19.81 10.26 -18.62
CA VAL A 98 19.70 11.42 -17.74
C VAL A 98 21.04 11.55 -17.02
N VAL A 99 21.86 12.48 -17.46
CA VAL A 99 23.09 12.86 -16.76
C VAL A 99 22.64 13.53 -15.45
N ARG A 100 22.86 12.84 -14.34
CA ARG A 100 22.56 13.38 -13.01
C ARG A 100 23.85 13.94 -12.41
N GLU A 101 23.81 15.15 -11.90
CA GLU A 101 24.92 15.68 -11.12
C GLU A 101 25.25 14.73 -9.97
N PRO A 102 26.53 14.41 -9.75
CA PRO A 102 26.93 13.57 -8.62
C PRO A 102 26.67 14.30 -7.30
N PHE A 103 26.32 13.55 -6.28
CA PHE A 103 26.14 14.10 -4.94
C PHE A 103 27.48 14.62 -4.37
N SER A 104 27.45 15.78 -3.74
CA SER A 104 28.56 16.31 -2.96
C SER A 104 28.87 15.41 -1.76
N LYS A 105 30.06 15.60 -1.14
CA LYS A 105 30.43 14.83 0.07
C LYS A 105 29.41 15.04 1.22
N GLY A 106 28.88 16.26 1.39
CA GLY A 106 27.88 16.57 2.38
C GLY A 106 26.55 15.86 2.13
N GLU A 107 26.06 15.87 0.88
CA GLU A 107 24.84 15.16 0.48
C GLU A 107 24.97 13.66 0.65
N LYS A 108 26.12 13.06 0.33
CA LYS A 108 26.37 11.64 0.58
C LYS A 108 26.33 11.27 2.06
N ARG A 109 26.86 12.16 2.95
CA ARG A 109 26.77 11.97 4.41
C ARG A 109 25.31 12.01 4.88
N LEU A 110 24.53 12.98 4.42
CA LEU A 110 23.10 13.06 4.77
C LEU A 110 22.33 11.83 4.29
N TRP A 111 22.59 11.33 3.09
CA TRP A 111 22.02 10.08 2.62
C TRP A 111 22.42 8.88 3.46
N ALA A 112 23.68 8.80 3.90
CA ALA A 112 24.14 7.72 4.77
C ALA A 112 23.43 7.77 6.14
N ILE A 113 23.23 8.96 6.72
CA ILE A 113 22.47 9.15 7.97
C ILE A 113 21.02 8.72 7.79
N ALA A 114 20.33 9.18 6.72
CA ALA A 114 18.96 8.79 6.43
C ALA A 114 18.81 7.27 6.25
N LEU A 115 19.68 6.65 5.48
CA LEU A 115 19.63 5.19 5.28
C LEU A 115 19.92 4.43 6.57
N ALA A 116 20.84 4.91 7.40
CA ALA A 116 21.13 4.31 8.71
C ALA A 116 19.93 4.45 9.66
N GLY A 117 19.27 5.61 9.69
CA GLY A 117 18.07 5.83 10.49
C GLY A 117 16.91 4.94 10.08
N ILE A 118 16.65 4.78 8.77
CA ILE A 118 15.64 3.85 8.25
C ILE A 118 15.98 2.40 8.65
N LEU A 119 17.26 2.02 8.54
CA LEU A 119 17.69 0.66 8.92
C LEU A 119 17.52 0.41 10.43
N ILE A 120 17.84 1.39 11.28
CA ILE A 120 17.62 1.30 12.72
C ILE A 120 16.13 1.12 13.02
N GLN A 121 15.26 1.93 12.38
CA GLN A 121 13.81 1.79 12.56
C GLN A 121 13.29 0.43 12.07
N LEU A 122 13.86 -0.10 10.98
CA LEU A 122 13.50 -1.43 10.49
C LEU A 122 13.86 -2.53 11.52
N VAL A 123 15.03 -2.43 12.14
CA VAL A 123 15.43 -3.34 13.24
C VAL A 123 14.48 -3.19 14.43
N LEU A 124 14.19 -1.96 14.84
CA LEU A 124 13.24 -1.69 15.92
C LEU A 124 11.84 -2.27 15.62
N ALA A 125 11.34 -2.09 14.40
CA ALA A 125 10.03 -2.60 14.00
C ALA A 125 9.93 -4.13 14.00
N VAL A 126 11.05 -4.84 13.82
CA VAL A 126 11.11 -6.31 13.93
C VAL A 126 11.24 -6.76 15.39
N VAL A 127 11.95 -5.99 16.21
CA VAL A 127 12.27 -6.39 17.59
C VAL A 127 11.20 -5.91 18.59
N MET A 128 10.58 -4.76 18.36
CA MET A 128 9.56 -4.21 19.25
C MET A 128 8.25 -4.97 19.10
N ALA A 129 7.72 -5.45 20.21
CA ALA A 129 6.38 -6.00 20.30
C ALA A 129 5.47 -5.01 21.03
N PHE A 130 4.26 -4.82 20.53
CA PHE A 130 3.22 -4.05 21.21
C PHE A 130 2.13 -5.03 21.68
N GLU A 131 2.01 -5.21 22.99
CA GLU A 131 1.02 -6.11 23.57
C GLU A 131 -0.36 -5.44 23.56
N ASP A 132 -1.24 -5.87 22.64
CA ASP A 132 -2.65 -5.49 22.64
C ASP A 132 -3.56 -6.59 22.05
N GLY A 133 -4.86 -6.50 22.33
CA GLY A 133 -5.85 -7.49 21.89
C GLY A 133 -6.05 -7.51 20.36
N ASP A 134 -5.84 -6.38 19.66
CA ASP A 134 -5.93 -6.31 18.21
C ASP A 134 -4.83 -7.17 17.54
N ASP A 135 -3.67 -7.31 18.17
CA ASP A 135 -2.60 -8.18 17.69
C ASP A 135 -3.02 -9.65 17.66
N ALA A 136 -3.60 -10.12 18.77
CA ALA A 136 -4.16 -11.46 18.84
C ALA A 136 -5.19 -11.70 17.75
N PHE A 137 -6.03 -10.72 17.44
CA PHE A 137 -7.01 -10.81 16.36
C PHE A 137 -6.32 -11.01 15.00
N TYR A 138 -5.42 -10.11 14.58
CA TYR A 138 -4.85 -10.12 13.23
C TYR A 138 -3.99 -11.36 12.97
N VAL A 139 -3.11 -11.72 13.91
CA VAL A 139 -2.20 -12.87 13.76
C VAL A 139 -2.98 -14.18 13.84
N THR A 140 -3.91 -14.30 14.80
CA THR A 140 -4.72 -15.52 14.96
C THR A 140 -5.64 -15.72 13.78
N THR A 141 -6.30 -14.69 13.25
CA THR A 141 -7.14 -14.80 12.05
C THR A 141 -6.35 -15.32 10.86
N SER A 142 -5.14 -14.80 10.64
CA SER A 142 -4.27 -15.28 9.57
C SER A 142 -3.88 -16.75 9.77
N ASN A 143 -3.56 -17.13 11.01
CA ASN A 143 -3.16 -18.51 11.35
C ASN A 143 -4.33 -19.50 11.18
N LEU A 144 -5.50 -19.15 11.70
CA LEU A 144 -6.72 -19.98 11.54
C LEU A 144 -7.07 -20.16 10.07
N SER A 145 -6.94 -19.09 9.27
CA SER A 145 -7.22 -19.15 7.84
C SER A 145 -6.29 -20.12 7.10
N VAL A 146 -5.00 -20.14 7.45
CA VAL A 146 -4.05 -21.11 6.87
C VAL A 146 -4.30 -22.53 7.36
N THR A 147 -4.57 -22.69 8.66
CA THR A 147 -4.70 -24.02 9.29
C THR A 147 -6.00 -24.72 8.87
N TRP A 148 -7.11 -24.00 8.84
CA TRP A 148 -8.44 -24.55 8.59
C TRP A 148 -8.97 -24.28 7.18
N ASP A 149 -8.19 -23.66 6.33
CA ASP A 149 -8.56 -23.25 4.96
C ASP A 149 -9.88 -22.45 4.91
N SER A 150 -10.15 -21.66 5.94
CA SER A 150 -11.41 -20.94 6.17
C SER A 150 -11.15 -19.47 6.45
N MET A 151 -12.05 -18.58 6.04
CA MET A 151 -11.88 -17.13 6.16
C MET A 151 -13.03 -16.52 6.98
N TYR A 152 -12.72 -15.94 8.16
CA TYR A 152 -13.68 -15.27 9.07
C TYR A 152 -14.88 -16.12 9.49
N ARG A 153 -14.71 -17.44 9.59
CA ARG A 153 -15.72 -18.39 10.09
C ARG A 153 -15.38 -18.99 11.44
N LEU A 154 -14.21 -18.62 11.98
CA LEU A 154 -13.73 -19.01 13.29
C LEU A 154 -13.41 -17.77 14.11
N LEU A 155 -13.83 -17.77 15.38
CA LEU A 155 -13.49 -16.70 16.32
C LEU A 155 -12.01 -16.78 16.71
N PRO A 156 -11.22 -15.70 16.60
CA PRO A 156 -9.80 -15.76 16.85
C PRO A 156 -9.44 -15.94 18.34
N TYR A 157 -10.38 -15.71 19.26
CA TYR A 157 -10.12 -15.74 20.69
C TYR A 157 -10.42 -17.10 21.34
N ASN A 158 -11.35 -17.88 20.79
CA ASN A 158 -11.77 -19.17 21.36
C ASN A 158 -11.89 -20.29 20.33
N PHE A 159 -11.58 -20.01 19.07
CA PHE A 159 -11.61 -20.94 17.93
C PHE A 159 -12.99 -21.54 17.63
N GLY A 160 -14.06 -21.05 18.27
CA GLY A 160 -15.42 -21.46 18.00
C GLY A 160 -15.87 -21.06 16.60
N SER A 161 -16.73 -21.88 15.98
CA SER A 161 -17.37 -21.50 14.71
C SER A 161 -18.29 -20.30 14.92
N THR A 162 -18.35 -19.41 13.95
CA THR A 162 -19.23 -18.25 13.96
C THR A 162 -19.90 -18.07 12.61
N SER A 163 -21.02 -17.37 12.61
CA SER A 163 -21.52 -16.74 11.39
C SER A 163 -20.44 -15.78 10.87
N LEU A 164 -20.54 -15.37 9.61
CA LEU A 164 -19.57 -14.46 9.02
C LEU A 164 -19.41 -13.18 9.86
N ASP A 165 -18.18 -12.87 10.26
CA ASP A 165 -17.85 -11.59 10.85
C ASP A 165 -17.81 -10.51 9.75
N PHE A 166 -18.96 -9.92 9.47
CA PHE A 166 -19.14 -8.98 8.36
C PHE A 166 -18.30 -7.72 8.51
N ARG A 167 -18.10 -7.25 9.72
CA ARG A 167 -17.32 -6.05 9.99
C ARG A 167 -15.87 -6.22 9.53
N HIS A 168 -15.27 -7.36 9.84
CA HIS A 168 -13.88 -7.62 9.56
C HIS A 168 -13.66 -8.20 8.15
N CYS A 169 -14.66 -8.86 7.57
CA CYS A 169 -14.54 -9.41 6.22
C CYS A 169 -14.40 -8.32 5.14
N LEU A 170 -14.86 -7.10 5.39
CA LEU A 170 -14.68 -5.95 4.50
C LEU A 170 -13.26 -5.38 4.53
N ALA A 171 -12.46 -5.73 5.54
CA ALA A 171 -11.06 -5.32 5.67
C ALA A 171 -10.14 -6.55 5.78
N PRO A 172 -10.00 -7.35 4.71
CA PRO A 172 -9.37 -8.67 4.76
C PRO A 172 -7.84 -8.65 4.76
N PHE A 173 -7.21 -7.68 5.43
CA PHE A 173 -5.76 -7.61 5.54
C PHE A 173 -5.12 -8.86 6.17
N PRO A 174 -5.69 -9.47 7.24
CA PRO A 174 -5.19 -10.75 7.77
C PRO A 174 -5.24 -11.89 6.74
N ILE A 175 -6.22 -11.87 5.84
CA ILE A 175 -6.35 -12.89 4.79
C ILE A 175 -5.30 -12.68 3.70
N TRP A 176 -4.88 -11.44 3.43
CA TRP A 176 -3.74 -11.16 2.55
C TRP A 176 -2.43 -11.69 3.14
N ILE A 177 -2.23 -11.54 4.46
CA ILE A 177 -1.11 -12.17 5.18
C ILE A 177 -1.19 -13.70 5.08
N ALA A 178 -2.38 -14.28 5.29
CA ALA A 178 -2.62 -15.72 5.16
C ALA A 178 -2.31 -16.25 3.74
N PHE A 179 -2.69 -15.51 2.70
CA PHE A 179 -2.34 -15.81 1.31
C PHE A 179 -0.83 -15.87 1.09
N LEU A 180 -0.10 -14.84 1.51
CA LEU A 180 1.36 -14.80 1.35
C LEU A 180 2.07 -15.86 2.20
N SER A 181 1.54 -16.16 3.39
CA SER A 181 2.01 -17.25 4.25
C SER A 181 1.81 -18.61 3.57
N LYS A 182 0.64 -18.85 2.98
CA LYS A 182 0.34 -20.09 2.25
C LYS A 182 1.23 -20.22 1.00
N LEU A 183 1.42 -19.15 0.25
CA LEU A 183 2.26 -19.12 -0.95
C LEU A 183 3.74 -19.44 -0.63
N SER A 184 4.27 -18.87 0.45
CA SER A 184 5.68 -19.01 0.83
C SER A 184 5.98 -20.20 1.74
N GLY A 185 4.97 -20.78 2.37
CA GLY A 185 5.11 -21.78 3.43
C GLY A 185 5.77 -21.21 4.70
N ILE A 186 5.71 -19.89 4.91
CA ILE A 186 6.16 -19.21 6.12
C ILE A 186 4.98 -19.14 7.09
N HIS A 187 5.22 -19.46 8.37
CA HIS A 187 4.17 -19.40 9.39
C HIS A 187 3.59 -17.97 9.52
N PRO A 188 2.27 -17.80 9.62
CA PRO A 188 1.62 -16.47 9.66
C PRO A 188 2.14 -15.54 10.76
N ALA A 189 2.48 -16.07 11.93
CA ALA A 189 3.07 -15.27 13.00
C ALA A 189 4.46 -14.71 12.63
N VAL A 190 5.32 -15.51 12.01
CA VAL A 190 6.62 -15.05 11.49
C VAL A 190 6.42 -14.04 10.38
N PHE A 191 5.45 -14.27 9.51
CA PHE A 191 5.10 -13.31 8.48
C PHE A 191 4.69 -11.97 9.07
N SER A 192 3.77 -11.98 10.01
CA SER A 192 3.21 -10.80 10.67
C SER A 192 4.27 -9.98 11.44
N HIS A 193 5.10 -10.65 12.23
CA HIS A 193 6.05 -9.97 13.12
C HIS A 193 7.38 -9.63 12.46
N THR A 194 7.81 -10.38 11.44
CA THR A 194 9.12 -10.18 10.81
C THR A 194 9.01 -9.61 9.41
N LEU A 195 8.12 -10.16 8.56
CA LEU A 195 8.07 -9.77 7.15
C LEU A 195 7.25 -8.50 6.90
N MET A 196 6.17 -8.31 7.65
CA MET A 196 5.35 -7.10 7.48
C MET A 196 6.14 -5.80 7.71
N PRO A 197 6.96 -5.66 8.77
CA PRO A 197 7.88 -4.52 8.91
C PRO A 197 8.81 -4.35 7.70
N LEU A 198 9.40 -5.45 7.20
CA LEU A 198 10.33 -5.45 6.07
C LEU A 198 9.67 -5.02 4.74
N ILE A 199 8.35 -5.11 4.64
CA ILE A 199 7.58 -4.69 3.47
C ILE A 199 7.04 -3.26 3.64
N LEU A 200 6.32 -2.99 4.75
CA LEU A 200 5.59 -1.73 4.90
C LEU A 200 6.49 -0.53 5.21
N LEU A 201 7.54 -0.71 6.04
CA LEU A 201 8.38 0.42 6.43
C LEU A 201 9.23 0.95 5.26
N PRO A 202 9.93 0.13 4.45
CA PRO A 202 10.60 0.63 3.26
C PRO A 202 9.65 1.27 2.25
N LEU A 203 8.44 0.71 2.08
CA LEU A 203 7.44 1.27 1.19
C LEU A 203 6.95 2.64 1.68
N ALA A 204 6.69 2.80 2.98
CA ALA A 204 6.33 4.08 3.57
C ALA A 204 7.42 5.13 3.30
N TYR A 205 8.69 4.81 3.53
CA TYR A 205 9.80 5.73 3.23
C TYR A 205 9.98 6.01 1.73
N CYS A 206 9.68 5.04 0.85
CA CYS A 206 9.60 5.32 -0.59
C CYS A 206 8.53 6.37 -0.91
N ILE A 207 7.35 6.27 -0.30
CA ILE A 207 6.24 7.22 -0.49
C ILE A 207 6.60 8.59 0.09
N TYR A 208 7.15 8.64 1.31
CA TYR A 208 7.61 9.88 1.93
C TYR A 208 8.70 10.55 1.09
N GLY A 209 9.62 9.77 0.53
CA GLY A 209 10.64 10.26 -0.39
C GLY A 209 10.05 10.86 -1.68
N LEU A 210 9.05 10.21 -2.27
CA LEU A 210 8.35 10.72 -3.45
C LEU A 210 7.56 12.00 -3.13
N LEU A 211 6.86 12.02 -2.00
CA LEU A 211 6.10 13.18 -1.53
C LEU A 211 7.04 14.34 -1.18
N GLY A 212 8.09 14.08 -0.38
CA GLY A 212 9.08 15.07 0.00
C GLY A 212 9.81 15.67 -1.20
N TYR A 213 10.16 14.86 -2.19
CA TYR A 213 10.74 15.36 -3.44
C TYR A 213 9.84 16.38 -4.13
N ARG A 214 8.52 16.16 -4.12
CA ARG A 214 7.56 17.11 -4.69
C ARG A 214 7.39 18.36 -3.83
N LEU A 215 7.16 18.19 -2.53
CA LEU A 215 6.98 19.30 -1.59
C LEU A 215 8.21 20.25 -1.57
N LEU A 216 9.39 19.71 -1.81
CA LEU A 216 10.64 20.48 -1.90
C LEU A 216 10.93 21.03 -3.31
N GLY A 217 9.93 21.17 -4.16
CA GLY A 217 10.09 21.70 -5.52
C GLY A 217 10.99 20.84 -6.42
N LYS A 218 10.97 19.51 -6.25
CA LYS A 218 11.78 18.53 -6.98
C LYS A 218 13.30 18.66 -6.74
N ASN A 219 13.68 19.22 -5.60
CA ASN A 219 15.08 19.39 -5.21
C ASN A 219 15.62 18.12 -4.53
N ARG A 220 16.40 17.33 -5.27
CA ARG A 220 17.01 16.07 -4.79
C ARG A 220 18.02 16.27 -3.65
N LYS A 221 18.66 17.46 -3.59
CA LYS A 221 19.69 17.73 -2.59
C LYS A 221 19.11 17.90 -1.18
N LYS A 222 17.85 18.35 -1.08
CA LYS A 222 17.14 18.53 0.19
C LYS A 222 16.44 17.24 0.68
N LEU A 223 16.30 16.25 -0.18
CA LEU A 223 15.54 15.03 0.13
C LEU A 223 16.07 14.24 1.32
N PRO A 224 17.39 14.00 1.49
CA PRO A 224 17.87 13.23 2.66
C PRO A 224 17.59 13.96 3.99
N ALA A 225 17.69 15.30 4.03
CA ALA A 225 17.32 16.06 5.22
C ALA A 225 15.82 15.94 5.56
N PHE A 226 14.95 15.94 4.54
CA PHE A 226 13.53 15.67 4.72
C PHE A 226 13.27 14.28 5.28
N LEU A 227 13.96 13.25 4.77
CA LEU A 227 13.81 11.88 5.28
C LEU A 227 14.29 11.75 6.72
N ILE A 228 15.43 12.35 7.08
CA ILE A 228 15.91 12.38 8.48
C ILE A 228 14.87 13.04 9.39
N PHE A 229 14.27 14.15 8.95
CA PHE A 229 13.21 14.80 9.72
C PHE A 229 11.98 13.88 9.88
N ALA A 230 11.57 13.21 8.83
CA ALA A 230 10.47 12.24 8.88
C ALA A 230 10.80 11.06 9.82
N GLU A 231 12.04 10.55 9.82
CA GLU A 231 12.51 9.51 10.73
C GLU A 231 12.41 9.94 12.20
N VAL A 232 12.84 11.16 12.48
CA VAL A 232 12.75 11.75 13.83
C VAL A 232 11.29 11.84 14.27
N LEU A 233 10.40 12.35 13.41
CA LEU A 233 8.97 12.43 13.71
C LEU A 233 8.36 11.04 13.98
N ILE A 234 8.71 10.03 13.19
CA ILE A 234 8.21 8.67 13.37
C ILE A 234 8.68 8.09 14.70
N LEU A 235 9.95 8.24 15.07
CA LEU A 235 10.46 7.75 16.35
C LEU A 235 9.82 8.45 17.54
N TRP A 236 9.70 9.78 17.50
CA TRP A 236 9.05 10.55 18.57
C TRP A 236 7.54 10.40 18.60
N GLY A 237 6.90 10.16 17.46
CA GLY A 237 5.47 9.92 17.37
C GLY A 237 5.02 8.56 17.90
N ASN A 238 5.95 7.62 18.12
CA ASN A 238 5.68 6.30 18.69
C ASN A 238 5.49 6.36 20.23
N VAL A 239 4.61 7.23 20.69
CA VAL A 239 4.36 7.51 22.12
C VAL A 239 2.94 7.15 22.56
N SER A 240 2.04 6.82 21.64
CA SER A 240 0.66 6.45 21.91
C SER A 240 0.25 5.25 21.06
N ALA A 241 -0.62 4.40 21.61
CA ALA A 241 -1.09 3.18 20.94
C ALA A 241 -1.78 3.42 19.58
N TYR A 242 -2.22 4.64 19.30
CA TYR A 242 -3.07 4.95 18.13
C TYR A 242 -2.48 5.96 17.14
N THR A 243 -1.17 6.24 17.22
CA THR A 243 -0.50 7.11 16.24
C THR A 243 -0.10 6.33 14.99
N ALA A 244 0.00 7.01 13.86
CA ALA A 244 0.47 6.41 12.60
C ALA A 244 1.89 5.86 12.74
N GLU A 245 2.70 6.53 13.54
CA GLU A 245 4.09 6.19 13.84
C GLU A 245 4.17 4.88 14.64
N THR A 246 3.31 4.71 15.65
CA THR A 246 3.21 3.46 16.43
C THR A 246 2.76 2.30 15.54
N PHE A 247 1.79 2.54 14.66
CA PHE A 247 1.39 1.52 13.71
C PHE A 247 2.54 1.11 12.78
N LEU A 248 3.38 2.06 12.35
CA LEU A 248 4.49 1.77 11.45
C LEU A 248 5.66 1.05 12.15
N ILE A 249 5.96 1.37 13.42
CA ILE A 249 7.13 0.83 14.14
C ILE A 249 6.79 -0.47 14.87
N SER A 250 5.69 -0.54 15.63
CA SER A 250 5.43 -1.67 16.53
C SER A 250 4.17 -2.47 16.20
N ARG A 251 3.33 -2.03 15.26
CA ARG A 251 2.03 -2.64 14.94
C ARG A 251 1.83 -2.86 13.43
N THR A 252 2.91 -3.07 12.66
CA THR A 252 2.87 -3.23 11.19
C THR A 252 2.01 -4.39 10.70
N ARG A 253 1.75 -5.39 11.55
CA ARG A 253 0.87 -6.53 11.28
C ARG A 253 -0.61 -6.21 11.27
N GLN A 254 -0.99 -5.00 11.69
CA GLN A 254 -2.37 -4.54 11.66
C GLN A 254 -2.66 -3.78 10.36
N GLY A 255 -3.83 -4.01 9.78
CA GLY A 255 -4.24 -3.29 8.57
C GLY A 255 -4.31 -1.76 8.74
N LYS A 256 -4.44 -1.28 9.99
CA LYS A 256 -4.35 0.14 10.33
C LYS A 256 -2.97 0.73 9.95
N ALA A 257 -1.89 -0.06 10.07
CA ALA A 257 -0.55 0.36 9.64
C ALA A 257 -0.49 0.59 8.12
N LEU A 258 -1.05 -0.35 7.35
CA LEU A 258 -1.20 -0.19 5.91
C LEU A 258 -1.97 1.09 5.56
N LEU A 259 -3.11 1.32 6.22
CA LEU A 259 -3.95 2.49 5.97
C LEU A 259 -3.22 3.79 6.26
N CYS A 260 -2.75 3.99 7.51
CA CYS A 260 -2.28 5.31 7.96
C CYS A 260 -0.85 5.63 7.52
N ALA A 261 0.06 4.65 7.44
CA ALA A 261 1.46 4.89 7.13
C ALA A 261 1.80 4.73 5.63
N VAL A 262 0.95 4.06 4.87
CA VAL A 262 1.21 3.78 3.44
C VAL A 262 0.13 4.36 2.54
N VAL A 263 -1.12 3.93 2.69
CA VAL A 263 -2.18 4.28 1.72
C VAL A 263 -2.57 5.76 1.81
N VAL A 264 -2.77 6.30 3.00
CA VAL A 264 -3.10 7.73 3.17
C VAL A 264 -1.99 8.64 2.64
N PRO A 265 -0.70 8.45 2.97
CA PRO A 265 0.39 9.21 2.35
C PRO A 265 0.48 9.02 0.83
N ALA A 266 0.20 7.81 0.31
CA ALA A 266 0.13 7.57 -1.13
C ALA A 266 -1.02 8.35 -1.79
N MET A 267 -2.20 8.42 -1.16
CA MET A 267 -3.30 9.25 -1.61
C MET A 267 -2.91 10.72 -1.66
N PHE A 268 -2.26 11.25 -0.62
CA PHE A 268 -1.76 12.62 -0.62
C PHE A 268 -0.77 12.87 -1.77
N LEU A 269 0.14 11.94 -2.03
CA LEU A 269 1.05 12.03 -3.19
C LEU A 269 0.28 12.09 -4.51
N LEU A 270 -0.67 11.18 -4.72
CA LEU A 270 -1.48 11.14 -5.95
C LEU A 270 -2.35 12.38 -6.11
N LEU A 271 -2.99 12.85 -5.04
CA LEU A 271 -3.80 14.07 -5.03
C LEU A 271 -2.94 15.31 -5.31
N HIS A 272 -1.71 15.38 -4.76
CA HIS A 272 -0.78 16.47 -5.06
C HIS A 272 -0.37 16.48 -6.54
N ILE A 273 -0.09 15.30 -7.13
CA ILE A 273 0.21 15.18 -8.56
C ILE A 273 -0.98 15.63 -9.40
N LEU A 274 -2.20 15.22 -9.04
CA LEU A 274 -3.42 15.62 -9.74
C LEU A 274 -3.66 17.12 -9.60
N ALA A 275 -3.47 17.70 -8.41
CA ALA A 275 -3.58 19.14 -8.19
C ALA A 275 -2.63 19.91 -9.11
N GLU A 276 -1.34 19.55 -9.16
CA GLU A 276 -0.39 20.19 -10.08
C GLU A 276 -0.86 20.12 -11.54
N ARG A 277 -1.41 18.96 -11.98
CA ARG A 277 -1.93 18.85 -13.37
C ARG A 277 -3.12 19.75 -13.62
N LEU A 278 -4.08 19.74 -12.71
CA LEU A 278 -5.35 20.43 -12.88
C LEU A 278 -5.26 21.95 -12.68
N LEU A 279 -4.44 22.42 -11.75
CA LEU A 279 -4.20 23.84 -11.50
C LEU A 279 -3.47 24.52 -12.66
N TYR A 280 -2.55 23.81 -13.33
CA TYR A 280 -1.83 24.32 -14.50
C TYR A 280 -2.47 23.97 -15.83
N ASP A 281 -3.77 23.65 -15.85
CA ASP A 281 -4.56 23.28 -17.04
C ASP A 281 -3.95 22.13 -17.87
N LYS A 282 -3.17 21.27 -17.24
CA LYS A 282 -2.61 20.08 -17.87
C LYS A 282 -3.60 18.93 -17.77
N LYS A 283 -3.68 18.13 -18.82
CA LYS A 283 -4.50 16.92 -18.80
C LYS A 283 -3.92 15.91 -17.81
N ALA A 284 -4.70 15.51 -16.82
CA ALA A 284 -4.37 14.41 -15.93
C ALA A 284 -4.46 13.07 -16.68
N GLU A 285 -3.41 12.25 -16.56
CA GLU A 285 -3.35 10.93 -17.20
C GLU A 285 -4.39 9.98 -16.58
N LYS A 286 -5.08 9.18 -17.40
CA LYS A 286 -6.08 8.20 -16.91
C LYS A 286 -5.52 7.25 -15.86
N SER A 287 -4.24 6.88 -15.97
CA SER A 287 -3.56 6.02 -15.01
C SER A 287 -3.40 6.63 -13.62
N LEU A 288 -3.39 7.97 -13.48
CA LEU A 288 -3.39 8.62 -12.15
C LEU A 288 -4.74 8.44 -11.45
N TRP A 289 -5.84 8.58 -12.18
CA TRP A 289 -7.18 8.33 -11.65
C TRP A 289 -7.37 6.85 -11.29
N LEU A 290 -6.86 5.96 -12.13
CA LEU A 290 -6.86 4.52 -11.83
C LEU A 290 -6.08 4.20 -10.55
N LEU A 291 -4.87 4.76 -10.37
CA LEU A 291 -4.09 4.59 -9.15
C LEU A 291 -4.79 5.16 -7.91
N LEU A 292 -5.49 6.28 -8.06
CA LEU A 292 -6.27 6.85 -6.97
C LEU A 292 -7.44 5.94 -6.57
N SER A 293 -8.15 5.36 -7.55
CA SER A 293 -9.19 4.36 -7.28
C SER A 293 -8.62 3.10 -6.61
N MET A 294 -7.45 2.62 -7.07
CA MET A 294 -6.74 1.51 -6.43
C MET A 294 -6.34 1.84 -4.98
N ALA A 295 -5.95 3.08 -4.70
CA ALA A 295 -5.65 3.51 -3.33
C ALA A 295 -6.90 3.48 -2.43
N VAL A 296 -8.08 3.80 -2.96
CA VAL A 296 -9.36 3.69 -2.22
C VAL A 296 -9.65 2.22 -1.87
N PHE A 297 -9.52 1.29 -2.81
CA PHE A 297 -9.64 -0.14 -2.51
C PHE A 297 -8.61 -0.62 -1.48
N SER A 298 -7.37 -0.16 -1.61
CA SER A 298 -6.28 -0.52 -0.67
C SER A 298 -6.54 0.03 0.74
N ALA A 299 -7.24 1.16 0.85
CA ALA A 299 -7.65 1.72 2.14
C ALA A 299 -8.66 0.79 2.83
N GLY A 300 -9.65 0.29 2.09
CA GLY A 300 -10.63 -0.70 2.58
C GLY A 300 -9.95 -2.00 3.02
N LEU A 301 -9.00 -2.51 2.23
CA LEU A 301 -8.21 -3.70 2.62
C LEU A 301 -7.59 -3.55 4.00
N GLY A 302 -7.02 -2.38 4.29
CA GLY A 302 -6.35 -2.12 5.56
C GLY A 302 -7.33 -2.02 6.74
N SER A 303 -8.45 -1.36 6.55
CA SER A 303 -9.45 -1.14 7.61
C SER A 303 -10.76 -0.66 7.02
N THR A 304 -11.89 -1.06 7.62
CA THR A 304 -13.20 -0.50 7.31
C THR A 304 -13.26 1.02 7.50
N MET A 305 -12.43 1.57 8.40
CA MET A 305 -12.25 3.03 8.51
C MET A 305 -11.72 3.64 7.21
N GLY A 306 -10.93 2.89 6.43
CA GLY A 306 -10.41 3.32 5.13
C GLY A 306 -11.52 3.56 4.10
N ASP A 307 -12.61 2.78 4.15
CA ASP A 307 -13.76 2.95 3.28
C ASP A 307 -14.49 4.27 3.54
N PHE A 308 -14.46 4.78 4.78
CA PHE A 308 -15.01 6.08 5.14
C PHE A 308 -14.02 7.22 4.88
N LEU A 309 -12.77 7.05 5.30
CA LEU A 309 -11.74 8.08 5.24
C LEU A 309 -11.38 8.45 3.79
N SER A 310 -11.26 7.46 2.90
CA SER A 310 -10.82 7.70 1.54
C SER A 310 -11.82 8.51 0.72
N PRO A 311 -13.15 8.22 0.67
CA PRO A 311 -14.11 9.10 0.00
C PRO A 311 -14.18 10.49 0.64
N PHE A 312 -14.07 10.58 1.98
CA PHE A 312 -14.04 11.87 2.67
C PHE A 312 -12.86 12.74 2.22
N LEU A 313 -11.63 12.18 2.18
CA LEU A 313 -10.44 12.89 1.70
C LEU A 313 -10.60 13.33 0.23
N LEU A 314 -11.13 12.47 -0.62
CA LEU A 314 -11.39 12.80 -2.02
C LEU A 314 -12.45 13.90 -2.15
N GLY A 315 -13.50 13.86 -1.34
CA GLY A 315 -14.55 14.87 -1.30
C GLY A 315 -14.00 16.25 -0.91
N VAL A 316 -13.20 16.32 0.16
CA VAL A 316 -12.52 17.56 0.58
C VAL A 316 -11.59 18.07 -0.53
N PHE A 317 -10.79 17.19 -1.13
CA PHE A 317 -9.93 17.57 -2.26
C PHE A 317 -10.75 18.11 -3.45
N GLY A 318 -11.88 17.48 -3.78
CA GLY A 318 -12.77 17.94 -4.84
C GLY A 318 -13.33 19.34 -4.59
N LEU A 319 -13.75 19.60 -3.35
CA LEU A 319 -14.21 20.94 -2.93
C LEU A 319 -13.08 21.97 -3.07
N CYS A 320 -11.89 21.70 -2.56
CA CYS A 320 -10.74 22.58 -2.71
C CYS A 320 -10.43 22.87 -4.19
N LEU A 321 -10.41 21.83 -5.02
CA LEU A 321 -10.22 21.98 -6.47
C LEU A 321 -11.29 22.86 -7.11
N LEU A 322 -12.56 22.67 -6.77
CA LEU A 322 -13.67 23.46 -7.28
C LEU A 322 -13.51 24.93 -6.91
N PHE A 323 -13.18 25.23 -5.66
CA PHE A 323 -12.95 26.62 -5.21
C PHE A 323 -11.77 27.27 -5.90
N MET A 324 -10.66 26.54 -6.12
CA MET A 324 -9.44 27.07 -6.74
C MET A 324 -9.56 27.22 -8.25
N THR A 325 -10.17 26.25 -8.94
CA THR A 325 -10.19 26.23 -10.41
C THR A 325 -11.49 26.75 -11.02
N LYS A 326 -12.58 26.79 -10.25
CA LYS A 326 -13.96 27.08 -10.72
C LYS A 326 -14.43 26.10 -11.82
N LYS A 327 -13.77 24.94 -11.96
CA LYS A 327 -14.07 23.93 -12.98
C LYS A 327 -14.65 22.67 -12.32
N TRP A 328 -15.84 22.27 -12.77
CA TRP A 328 -16.52 21.07 -12.24
C TRP A 328 -16.08 19.77 -12.93
N ARG A 329 -15.53 19.86 -14.17
CA ARG A 329 -15.17 18.68 -14.97
C ARG A 329 -14.27 17.67 -14.26
N PRO A 330 -13.25 18.06 -13.44
CA PRO A 330 -12.42 17.10 -12.70
C PRO A 330 -13.15 16.37 -11.57
N LEU A 331 -14.32 16.88 -11.14
CA LEU A 331 -15.10 16.23 -10.08
C LEU A 331 -15.69 14.90 -10.53
N LEU A 332 -15.99 14.74 -11.83
CA LEU A 332 -16.57 13.50 -12.34
C LEU A 332 -15.62 12.31 -12.21
N PRO A 333 -14.38 12.31 -12.73
CA PRO A 333 -13.45 11.21 -12.50
C PRO A 333 -13.10 11.03 -11.01
N LEU A 334 -13.07 12.11 -10.23
CA LEU A 334 -12.86 12.03 -8.79
C LEU A 334 -14.00 11.25 -8.09
N PHE A 335 -15.24 11.55 -8.46
CA PHE A 335 -16.41 10.82 -7.97
C PHE A 335 -16.31 9.31 -8.28
N PHE A 336 -15.93 8.95 -9.51
CA PHE A 336 -15.73 7.54 -9.87
C PHE A 336 -14.64 6.87 -9.02
N CYS A 337 -13.60 7.59 -8.61
CA CYS A 337 -12.60 7.06 -7.68
C CYS A 337 -13.17 6.83 -6.27
N MET A 338 -14.21 7.57 -5.85
CA MET A 338 -14.86 7.39 -4.55
C MET A 338 -15.79 6.18 -4.50
N VAL A 339 -16.36 5.77 -5.66
CA VAL A 339 -17.38 4.72 -5.77
C VAL A 339 -17.02 3.44 -5.00
N PRO A 340 -15.79 2.89 -5.08
CA PRO A 340 -15.45 1.69 -4.33
C PRO A 340 -15.67 1.83 -2.83
N GLY A 341 -15.14 2.89 -2.23
CA GLY A 341 -15.30 3.15 -0.79
C GLY A 341 -16.77 3.36 -0.42
N LEU A 342 -17.52 4.13 -1.23
CA LEU A 342 -18.95 4.33 -1.01
C LEU A 342 -19.75 3.01 -1.07
N CYS A 343 -19.42 2.11 -1.99
CA CYS A 343 -20.04 0.79 -2.06
C CYS A 343 -19.77 -0.03 -0.78
N TYR A 344 -18.53 -0.05 -0.28
CA TYR A 344 -18.19 -0.75 0.96
C TYR A 344 -18.84 -0.10 2.19
N MET A 345 -18.95 1.24 2.23
CA MET A 345 -19.72 1.95 3.27
C MET A 345 -21.18 1.51 3.30
N VAL A 346 -21.82 1.43 2.13
CA VAL A 346 -23.22 0.98 2.01
C VAL A 346 -23.34 -0.47 2.45
N LEU A 347 -22.45 -1.35 1.99
CA LEU A 347 -22.42 -2.76 2.44
C LEU A 347 -22.28 -2.86 3.95
N TYR A 348 -21.38 -2.10 4.55
CA TYR A 348 -21.20 -2.07 6.01
C TYR A 348 -22.48 -1.62 6.75
N ALA A 349 -23.18 -0.60 6.22
CA ALA A 349 -24.39 -0.08 6.82
C ALA A 349 -25.60 -1.04 6.69
N VAL A 350 -25.69 -1.77 5.56
CA VAL A 350 -26.83 -2.68 5.29
C VAL A 350 -26.69 -3.99 6.06
N VAL A 351 -25.47 -4.44 6.32
CA VAL A 351 -25.23 -5.78 6.91
C VAL A 351 -24.96 -5.71 8.41
N LYS A 352 -24.83 -4.52 8.99
CA LYS A 352 -24.74 -4.30 10.43
C LYS A 352 -26.08 -4.48 11.10
#